data_e94c32c6ecb0f9efcab19c97f852ab55
#
_entry.id   e94c32c6ecb0f9efcab19c97f852ab55
#
_cell.length_a   1.000
_cell.length_b   1.000
_cell.length_c   1.000
_cell.angle_alpha   90.00
_cell.angle_beta   90.00
_cell.angle_gamma   90.00
#
_symmetry.space_group_name_H-M   'P 1'
#
loop_
_entity.id
_entity.type
_entity.pdbx_description
1 polymer ?
#
loop_
_entity_poly.entity_id
_entity_poly.type
_entity_poly.pdbx_seq_one_letter_code
_entity_poly.pdbx_strand_id
1 'polypeptide(L)'
;MEIWFKEFESHGRQILIKKAHNADESKIGVQYCWPEKLFEVDFGLWIDYDDDNEEGCNKAEEARNKLFDTIDQEAVDTAVSNLIQKLKLDD
;
A
#
# COMPACT_ATOMS: atom_id res chain seq x y z
N MET A 1 19.06 -7.57 2.32
CA MET A 1 17.98 -7.92 1.39
C MET A 1 16.80 -6.98 1.60
N GLU A 2 16.34 -6.37 0.55
CA GLU A 2 15.22 -5.45 0.62
C GLU A 2 13.90 -6.21 0.57
N ILE A 3 13.00 -5.89 1.52
CA ILE A 3 11.69 -6.52 1.57
C ILE A 3 10.71 -5.66 0.76
N TRP A 4 10.06 -6.28 -0.22
CA TRP A 4 9.13 -5.59 -1.10
C TRP A 4 7.66 -5.84 -0.76
N PHE A 5 7.38 -6.83 0.07
CA PHE A 5 6.01 -7.13 0.48
C PHE A 5 5.96 -7.71 1.88
N LYS A 6 4.80 -7.58 2.50
CA LYS A 6 4.47 -8.17 3.80
C LYS A 6 3.09 -8.81 3.71
N GLU A 7 2.90 -9.89 4.43
CA GLU A 7 1.60 -10.55 4.52
C GLU A 7 1.02 -10.38 5.91
N PHE A 8 -0.27 -10.06 5.96
CA PHE A 8 -1.00 -9.93 7.21
C PHE A 8 -2.33 -10.65 7.08
N GLU A 9 -2.88 -11.05 8.23
CA GLU A 9 -4.24 -11.53 8.32
C GLU A 9 -5.05 -10.48 9.08
N SER A 10 -6.16 -10.04 8.51
CA SER A 10 -7.00 -9.02 9.11
C SER A 10 -8.46 -9.31 8.80
N HIS A 11 -9.31 -9.28 9.83
CA HIS A 11 -10.75 -9.53 9.70
C HIS A 11 -11.04 -10.87 9.01
N GLY A 12 -10.22 -11.88 9.31
CA GLY A 12 -10.36 -13.22 8.73
C GLY A 12 -9.92 -13.32 7.27
N ARG A 13 -9.20 -12.32 6.77
CA ARG A 13 -8.75 -12.26 5.38
C ARG A 13 -7.24 -12.11 5.30
N GLN A 14 -6.67 -12.65 4.23
CA GLN A 14 -5.25 -12.47 3.97
C GLN A 14 -5.04 -11.19 3.16
N ILE A 15 -4.18 -10.32 3.67
CA ILE A 15 -3.89 -9.02 3.04
C ILE A 15 -2.41 -9.00 2.68
N LEU A 16 -2.11 -8.61 1.45
CA LEU A 16 -0.75 -8.42 0.98
C LEU A 16 -0.46 -6.93 0.85
N ILE A 17 0.59 -6.49 1.53
CA ILE A 17 1.06 -5.10 1.45
C ILE A 17 2.34 -5.12 0.62
N LYS A 18 2.39 -4.35 -0.45
CA LYS A 18 3.58 -4.30 -1.29
C LYS A 18 3.98 -2.89 -1.65
N LYS A 19 5.29 -2.71 -1.86
CA LYS A 19 5.82 -1.45 -2.38
C LYS A 19 5.44 -1.34 -3.85
N ALA A 20 5.06 -0.16 -4.27
CA ALA A 20 4.60 0.07 -5.62
C ALA A 20 5.19 1.36 -6.21
N HIS A 21 5.30 1.38 -7.53
CA HIS A 21 5.79 2.54 -8.26
C HIS A 21 4.99 2.65 -9.56
N ASN A 22 4.30 3.75 -9.71
CA ASN A 22 3.57 4.05 -10.94
C ASN A 22 4.31 5.17 -11.67
N ALA A 23 5.18 4.78 -12.61
CA ALA A 23 6.00 5.73 -13.36
C ALA A 23 5.16 6.62 -14.27
N ASP A 24 4.05 6.10 -14.81
CA ASP A 24 3.20 6.86 -15.72
C ASP A 24 2.53 8.04 -15.01
N GLU A 25 2.21 7.89 -13.74
CA GLU A 25 1.57 8.95 -12.96
C GLU A 25 2.53 9.65 -12.01
N SER A 26 3.80 9.27 -12.02
CA SER A 26 4.85 9.82 -11.14
C SER A 26 4.47 9.68 -9.68
N LYS A 27 4.12 8.46 -9.29
CA LYS A 27 3.72 8.13 -7.93
C LYS A 27 4.48 6.94 -7.39
N ILE A 28 4.90 7.04 -6.14
CA ILE A 28 5.55 5.95 -5.42
C ILE A 28 4.76 5.72 -4.14
N GLY A 29 4.49 4.48 -3.82
CA GLY A 29 3.67 4.22 -2.65
C GLY A 29 3.65 2.78 -2.19
N VAL A 30 2.65 2.50 -1.36
CA VAL A 30 2.39 1.17 -0.80
C VAL A 30 0.98 0.78 -1.20
N GLN A 31 0.84 -0.42 -1.75
CA GLN A 31 -0.44 -0.92 -2.23
C GLN A 31 -0.92 -2.06 -1.34
N TYR A 32 -2.19 -2.01 -0.98
CA TYR A 32 -2.87 -3.06 -0.22
C TYR A 32 -3.61 -3.95 -1.21
N CYS A 33 -3.29 -5.24 -1.21
CA CYS A 33 -3.89 -6.21 -2.11
C CYS A 33 -4.69 -7.23 -1.32
N TRP A 34 -5.83 -7.61 -1.86
CA TRP A 34 -6.70 -8.60 -1.26
C TRP A 34 -6.79 -9.80 -2.21
N PRO A 35 -5.89 -10.79 -2.06
CA PRO A 35 -5.79 -11.89 -3.03
C PRO A 35 -7.03 -12.75 -3.17
N GLU A 36 -7.87 -12.81 -2.14
CA GLU A 36 -9.08 -13.63 -2.17
C GLU A 36 -10.17 -13.06 -3.07
N LYS A 37 -10.05 -11.80 -3.46
CA LYS A 37 -10.98 -11.18 -4.38
C LYS A 37 -10.46 -11.30 -5.80
N LEU A 38 -11.34 -11.58 -6.74
CA LEU A 38 -10.98 -11.73 -8.15
C LEU A 38 -10.61 -10.41 -8.82
N PHE A 39 -10.87 -9.30 -8.15
CA PHE A 39 -10.48 -7.99 -8.65
C PHE A 39 -9.62 -7.31 -7.60
N GLU A 40 -8.62 -6.60 -8.06
CA GLU A 40 -7.77 -5.83 -7.17
C GLU A 40 -8.59 -4.67 -6.60
N VAL A 41 -8.64 -4.60 -5.28
CA VAL A 41 -9.15 -3.41 -4.64
C VAL A 41 -7.98 -2.44 -4.61
N ASP A 42 -8.04 -1.47 -5.48
CA ASP A 42 -6.95 -0.51 -5.65
C ASP A 42 -6.94 0.46 -4.47
N PHE A 43 -6.38 0.00 -3.37
CA PHE A 43 -6.23 0.80 -2.16
C PHE A 43 -4.75 0.96 -1.89
N GLY A 44 -4.28 2.19 -1.96
CA GLY A 44 -2.88 2.47 -1.76
C GLY A 44 -2.65 3.83 -1.13
N LEU A 45 -1.48 3.99 -0.54
CA LEU A 45 -0.99 5.27 -0.05
C LEU A 45 0.09 5.72 -1.01
N TRP A 46 -0.20 6.77 -1.77
CA TRP A 46 0.66 7.22 -2.85
C TRP A 46 1.29 8.57 -2.54
N ILE A 47 2.55 8.70 -2.98
CA ILE A 47 3.34 9.93 -2.83
C ILE A 47 3.67 10.41 -4.23
N ASP A 48 3.25 11.63 -4.57
CA ASP A 48 3.58 12.23 -5.85
C ASP A 48 5.02 12.73 -5.84
N TYR A 49 5.71 12.59 -6.96
CA TYR A 49 7.06 13.11 -7.11
C TYR A 49 7.23 13.76 -8.48
N ASP A 50 8.27 14.57 -8.61
CA ASP A 50 8.58 15.27 -9.86
C ASP A 50 9.52 14.41 -10.70
N ASP A 51 9.09 13.99 -11.88
CA ASP A 51 9.90 13.18 -12.80
C ASP A 51 11.17 13.87 -13.27
N ASP A 52 11.14 15.19 -13.31
CA ASP A 52 12.29 15.97 -13.78
C ASP A 52 13.35 16.15 -12.68
N ASN A 53 13.07 15.63 -11.48
CA ASN A 53 13.93 15.85 -10.33
C ASN A 53 14.29 14.51 -9.67
N GLU A 54 15.52 14.06 -9.90
CA GLU A 54 16.02 12.81 -9.34
C GLU A 54 15.99 12.84 -7.81
N GLU A 55 16.31 13.99 -7.20
CA GLU A 55 16.26 14.14 -5.75
C GLU A 55 14.85 13.97 -5.21
N GLY A 56 13.85 14.50 -5.92
CA GLY A 56 12.45 14.33 -5.54
C GLY A 56 12.02 12.88 -5.57
N CYS A 57 12.43 12.14 -6.60
CA CYS A 57 12.16 10.72 -6.71
C CYS A 57 12.81 9.94 -5.56
N ASN A 58 14.06 10.25 -5.22
CA ASN A 58 14.77 9.60 -4.12
C ASN A 58 14.10 9.86 -2.78
N LYS A 59 13.63 11.08 -2.56
CA LYS A 59 12.89 11.44 -1.34
C LYS A 59 11.58 10.67 -1.24
N ALA A 60 10.88 10.50 -2.35
CA ALA A 60 9.63 9.75 -2.40
C ALA A 60 9.88 8.27 -2.08
N GLU A 61 10.96 7.69 -2.61
CA GLU A 61 11.34 6.31 -2.30
C GLU A 61 11.65 6.13 -0.82
N GLU A 62 12.38 7.08 -0.22
CA GLU A 62 12.67 7.04 1.21
C GLU A 62 11.39 7.11 2.04
N ALA A 63 10.49 8.02 1.67
CA ALA A 63 9.21 8.17 2.37
C ALA A 63 8.37 6.90 2.26
N ARG A 64 8.33 6.28 1.07
CA ARG A 64 7.66 5.01 0.87
C ARG A 64 8.25 3.91 1.76
N ASN A 65 9.58 3.82 1.80
CA ASN A 65 10.25 2.79 2.59
C ASN A 65 9.95 2.96 4.08
N LYS A 66 9.95 4.19 4.57
CA LYS A 66 9.57 4.47 5.95
C LYS A 66 8.12 4.11 6.23
N LEU A 67 7.23 4.49 5.33
CA LEU A 67 5.82 4.15 5.44
C LEU A 67 5.63 2.64 5.49
N PHE A 68 6.28 1.92 4.58
CA PHE A 68 6.20 0.46 4.53
C PHE A 68 6.70 -0.17 5.84
N ASP A 69 7.82 0.33 6.38
CA ASP A 69 8.39 -0.20 7.61
C ASP A 69 7.51 0.04 8.84
N THR A 70 6.71 1.10 8.82
CA THR A 70 5.83 1.43 9.94
C THR A 70 4.49 0.69 9.91
N ILE A 71 4.16 0.04 8.78
CA ILE A 71 2.91 -0.70 8.67
C ILE A 71 3.01 -1.97 9.51
N ASP A 72 2.17 -2.04 10.53
CA ASP A 72 2.07 -3.18 11.43
C ASP A 72 0.65 -3.75 11.41
N GLN A 73 0.38 -4.74 12.26
CA GLN A 73 -0.94 -5.37 12.31
C GLN A 73 -2.05 -4.37 12.61
N GLU A 74 -1.80 -3.43 13.52
CA GLU A 74 -2.79 -2.41 13.87
C GLU A 74 -3.11 -1.51 12.68
N ALA A 75 -2.09 -1.09 11.94
CA ALA A 75 -2.28 -0.26 10.74
C ALA A 75 -3.08 -1.00 9.68
N VAL A 76 -2.79 -2.29 9.48
CA VAL A 76 -3.51 -3.13 8.53
C VAL A 76 -4.97 -3.29 8.95
N ASP A 77 -5.21 -3.58 10.22
CA ASP A 77 -6.57 -3.76 10.75
C ASP A 77 -7.41 -2.50 10.55
N THR A 78 -6.83 -1.33 10.81
CA THR A 78 -7.50 -0.05 10.63
C THR A 78 -7.82 0.19 9.16
N ALA A 79 -6.85 -0.03 8.28
CA ALA A 79 -7.02 0.18 6.85
C ALA A 79 -8.08 -0.76 6.27
N VAL A 80 -8.05 -2.03 6.65
CA VAL A 80 -9.02 -3.02 6.18
C VAL A 80 -10.42 -2.70 6.68
N SER A 81 -10.54 -2.31 7.96
CA SER A 81 -11.83 -1.92 8.53
C SER A 81 -12.44 -0.74 7.76
N ASN A 82 -11.63 0.27 7.46
CA ASN A 82 -12.09 1.43 6.69
C ASN A 82 -12.50 1.04 5.27
N LEU A 83 -11.74 0.13 4.65
CA LEU A 83 -12.05 -0.34 3.32
C LEU A 83 -13.36 -1.11 3.27
N ILE A 84 -13.59 -1.99 4.24
CA ILE A 84 -14.83 -2.75 4.35
C ILE A 84 -16.04 -1.81 4.48
N GLN A 85 -15.92 -0.80 5.34
CA GLN A 85 -17.01 0.18 5.51
C GLN A 85 -17.25 0.98 4.24
N LYS A 86 -16.19 1.40 3.58
CA LYS A 86 -16.28 2.23 2.36
C LYS A 86 -16.94 1.46 1.22
N LEU A 87 -16.62 0.19 1.07
CA LEU A 87 -17.17 -0.65 0.01
C LEU A 87 -18.46 -1.33 0.40
N LYS A 88 -18.88 -1.18 1.65
CA LYS A 88 -20.06 -1.83 2.21
C LYS A 88 -20.03 -3.34 1.99
N LEU A 89 -18.85 -3.91 2.21
CA LEU A 89 -18.67 -5.36 2.12
C LEU A 89 -19.17 -5.98 3.41
N ASP A 90 -20.32 -6.63 3.32
CA ASP A 90 -20.83 -7.40 4.45
C ASP A 90 -20.15 -8.76 4.47
N ASP A 91 -19.82 -9.20 5.65
CA ASP A 91 -19.25 -10.53 5.83
C ASP A 91 -20.32 -11.58 5.88
#